data_7228e58373626dc8c71c7cbb644a0c51
#
_entry.id   7228e58373626dc8c71c7cbb644a0c51
#
_cell.length_a   1.000
_cell.length_b   1.000
_cell.length_c   1.000
_cell.angle_alpha   90.00
_cell.angle_beta   90.00
_cell.angle_gamma   90.00
#
_symmetry.space_group_name_H-M   'P 1'
#
loop_
_entity.id
_entity.type
_entity.pdbx_description
1 polymer ?
#
loop_
_entity_poly.entity_id
_entity_poly.type
_entity_poly.pdbx_seq_one_letter_code
_entity_poly.pdbx_strand_id
1 'polypeptide(L)'
;MKTEMPLSKPIRRLIMETEEMLDTQISLLRQPDADPQGTLVDVYTYDMEKNVNVIIFPAQYIGLLKDFIIAKHCTNLLIKGAAHKKARYNILSYTEDSVYRGLRQIYLDALKDEARKEDKDKLPVNKLIQMLFILFTHFNDDLNEVPWNAMVNASVYHRMPKIRKTQLYHVMKESKNDMDEMMEQENIVPRRYFVLNKGMFYARDMFLAKTLPADELMPVLNIPQMKKFNHLEVKEMLTTRWTHTAWYQSKVFGDSMLEIVDRHLGQVDWNTPPTLDHYYELYQMGVNLSNHLISYMTMKDWFVWEEPKHLLKAHEVKGEYEKQALKKIFGDLLGDSWGDT
;
A
#
# COMPACT_ATOMS: atom_id res chain seq x y z
N MET A 1 -6.88 25.33 24.06
CA MET A 1 -8.01 25.67 23.16
C MET A 1 -8.03 24.60 22.07
N LYS A 2 -9.04 23.71 22.07
CA LYS A 2 -9.30 22.86 20.88
C LYS A 2 -9.89 23.81 19.83
N THR A 3 -9.08 24.24 18.89
CA THR A 3 -9.58 25.00 17.73
C THR A 3 -10.42 24.01 16.93
N GLU A 4 -11.74 24.16 16.98
CA GLU A 4 -12.62 23.33 16.15
C GLU A 4 -12.21 23.48 14.68
N MET A 5 -11.77 22.40 14.12
CA MET A 5 -11.30 22.36 12.75
C MET A 5 -12.52 22.37 11.82
N PRO A 6 -12.68 23.36 10.93
CA PRO A 6 -13.83 23.40 10.04
C PRO A 6 -13.78 22.22 9.06
N LEU A 7 -14.66 21.26 9.27
CA LEU A 7 -14.87 20.11 8.40
C LEU A 7 -16.05 20.37 7.45
N SER A 8 -15.96 19.92 6.22
CA SER A 8 -17.11 19.95 5.31
C SER A 8 -18.23 19.04 5.81
N LYS A 9 -19.48 19.37 5.46
CA LYS A 9 -20.66 18.59 5.90
C LYS A 9 -20.57 17.11 5.50
N PRO A 10 -20.13 16.73 4.29
CA PRO A 10 -19.95 15.32 3.93
C PRO A 10 -18.93 14.59 4.81
N ILE A 11 -17.83 15.23 5.16
CA ILE A 11 -16.80 14.61 6.01
C ILE A 11 -17.27 14.45 7.45
N ARG A 12 -17.94 15.43 8.00
CA ARG A 12 -18.59 15.27 9.33
C ARG A 12 -19.54 14.09 9.36
N ARG A 13 -20.36 13.95 8.31
CA ARG A 13 -21.28 12.81 8.19
C ARG A 13 -20.55 11.48 8.08
N LEU A 14 -19.46 11.42 7.32
CA LEU A 14 -18.66 10.20 7.18
C LEU A 14 -18.01 9.80 8.53
N ILE A 15 -17.48 10.77 9.29
CA ILE A 15 -16.92 10.51 10.62
C ILE A 15 -18.01 9.93 11.53
N MET A 16 -19.16 10.60 11.64
CA MET A 16 -20.28 10.12 12.46
C MET A 16 -20.74 8.72 12.05
N GLU A 17 -20.88 8.47 10.76
CA GLU A 17 -21.21 7.15 10.23
C GLU A 17 -20.17 6.09 10.61
N THR A 18 -18.88 6.44 10.55
CA THR A 18 -17.79 5.54 10.92
C THR A 18 -17.82 5.25 12.42
N GLU A 19 -18.01 6.28 13.25
CA GLU A 19 -18.11 6.14 14.70
C GLU A 19 -19.31 5.29 15.12
N GLU A 20 -20.49 5.53 14.51
CA GLU A 20 -21.71 4.77 14.78
C GLU A 20 -21.60 3.31 14.33
N MET A 21 -21.10 3.08 13.10
CA MET A 21 -21.01 1.75 12.52
C MET A 21 -20.01 0.85 13.26
N LEU A 22 -18.91 1.43 13.73
CA LEU A 22 -17.84 0.70 14.39
C LEU A 22 -17.87 0.79 15.92
N ASP A 23 -18.78 1.59 16.49
CA ASP A 23 -18.84 1.85 17.94
C ASP A 23 -17.48 2.32 18.48
N THR A 24 -16.93 3.38 17.88
CA THR A 24 -15.60 3.90 18.17
C THR A 24 -15.59 5.42 18.12
N GLN A 25 -14.50 6.04 18.55
CA GLN A 25 -14.29 7.48 18.41
C GLN A 25 -13.19 7.78 17.40
N ILE A 26 -13.34 8.85 16.64
CA ILE A 26 -12.34 9.35 15.70
C ILE A 26 -11.76 10.66 16.20
N SER A 27 -10.48 10.70 16.43
CA SER A 27 -9.71 11.89 16.77
C SER A 27 -8.91 12.37 15.57
N LEU A 28 -8.90 13.67 15.31
CA LEU A 28 -8.17 14.30 14.22
C LEU A 28 -6.98 15.07 14.77
N LEU A 29 -5.78 14.73 14.32
CA LEU A 29 -4.54 15.36 14.75
C LEU A 29 -3.81 15.99 13.57
N ARG A 30 -3.50 17.29 13.69
CA ARG A 30 -2.67 18.01 12.72
C ARG A 30 -1.24 18.07 13.22
N GLN A 31 -0.29 17.61 12.39
CA GLN A 31 1.14 17.67 12.69
C GLN A 31 1.92 18.28 11.54
N PRO A 32 2.94 19.15 11.79
CA PRO A 32 3.75 19.74 10.72
C PRO A 32 4.49 18.70 9.90
N ASP A 33 5.02 17.66 10.56
CA ASP A 33 5.88 16.64 9.98
C ASP A 33 5.13 15.33 9.68
N ALA A 34 3.78 15.40 9.61
CA ALA A 34 2.99 14.22 9.26
C ALA A 34 3.23 13.80 7.81
N ASP A 35 3.10 12.49 7.57
CA ASP A 35 3.13 11.92 6.23
C ASP A 35 2.12 12.65 5.31
N PRO A 36 2.53 13.02 4.07
CA PRO A 36 1.62 13.59 3.07
C PRO A 36 0.40 12.72 2.75
N GLN A 37 0.49 11.41 2.92
CA GLN A 37 -0.64 10.47 2.77
C GLN A 37 -1.54 10.42 4.01
N GLY A 38 -1.14 11.06 5.10
CA GLY A 38 -1.73 10.92 6.41
C GLY A 38 -1.38 9.57 7.04
N THR A 39 -1.63 9.46 8.33
CA THR A 39 -1.45 8.21 9.08
C THR A 39 -2.73 7.90 9.84
N LEU A 40 -3.20 6.67 9.74
CA LEU A 40 -4.26 6.14 10.57
C LEU A 40 -3.66 5.29 11.68
N VAL A 41 -3.80 5.75 12.91
CA VAL A 41 -3.53 4.93 14.10
C VAL A 41 -4.87 4.34 14.53
N ASP A 42 -5.15 3.13 14.08
CA ASP A 42 -6.44 2.49 14.34
C ASP A 42 -6.37 1.52 15.53
N VAL A 43 -7.49 1.40 16.22
CA VAL A 43 -7.63 0.57 17.43
C VAL A 43 -7.36 -0.92 17.17
N TYR A 44 -7.53 -1.38 15.94
CA TYR A 44 -7.36 -2.79 15.59
C TYR A 44 -5.88 -3.18 15.39
N THR A 45 -5.05 -2.19 15.09
CA THR A 45 -3.62 -2.41 14.86
C THR A 45 -2.74 -1.88 15.98
N TYR A 46 -3.22 -0.93 16.77
CA TYR A 46 -2.42 -0.25 17.79
C TYR A 46 -2.81 -0.62 19.23
N ASP A 47 -4.04 -0.38 19.63
CA ASP A 47 -4.48 -0.58 21.02
C ASP A 47 -6.01 -0.80 21.06
N MET A 48 -6.39 -2.05 21.17
CA MET A 48 -7.82 -2.44 21.17
C MET A 48 -8.58 -1.97 22.41
N GLU A 49 -7.89 -1.59 23.49
CA GLU A 49 -8.53 -1.15 24.73
C GLU A 49 -8.99 0.32 24.66
N LYS A 50 -8.34 1.13 23.83
CA LYS A 50 -8.62 2.58 23.78
C LYS A 50 -9.91 2.95 23.08
N ASN A 51 -10.40 2.11 22.17
CA ASN A 51 -11.57 2.37 21.33
C ASN A 51 -11.59 3.78 20.66
N VAL A 52 -10.39 4.31 20.36
CA VAL A 52 -10.16 5.62 19.74
C VAL A 52 -9.22 5.46 18.56
N ASN A 53 -9.67 5.89 17.40
CA ASN A 53 -8.86 5.90 16.19
C ASN A 53 -8.35 7.32 15.95
N VAL A 54 -7.08 7.46 15.61
CA VAL A 54 -6.45 8.77 15.39
C VAL A 54 -6.05 8.89 13.94
N ILE A 55 -6.58 9.90 13.24
CA ILE A 55 -6.16 10.27 11.91
C ILE A 55 -5.20 11.44 12.01
N ILE A 56 -3.94 11.22 11.65
CA ILE A 56 -2.87 12.22 11.66
C ILE A 56 -2.67 12.70 10.22
N PHE A 57 -2.61 14.01 10.03
CA PHE A 57 -2.39 14.58 8.70
C PHE A 57 -1.54 15.85 8.76
N PRO A 58 -0.88 16.25 7.65
CA PRO A 58 -0.01 17.43 7.60
C PRO A 58 -0.74 18.70 7.98
N ALA A 59 -0.13 19.52 8.82
CA ALA A 59 -0.72 20.76 9.31
C ALA A 59 -1.05 21.76 8.19
N GLN A 60 -0.32 21.73 7.10
CA GLN A 60 -0.52 22.55 5.90
C GLN A 60 -1.72 22.10 5.04
N TYR A 61 -2.27 20.90 5.28
CA TYR A 61 -3.42 20.42 4.54
C TYR A 61 -4.70 21.08 5.06
N ILE A 62 -5.32 21.84 4.17
CA ILE A 62 -6.56 22.59 4.42
C ILE A 62 -7.61 22.27 3.36
N GLY A 63 -8.86 22.65 3.62
CA GLY A 63 -9.95 22.51 2.66
C GLY A 63 -10.14 21.07 2.17
N LEU A 64 -10.29 20.89 0.85
CA LEU A 64 -10.61 19.61 0.23
C LEU A 64 -9.48 18.58 0.35
N LEU A 65 -8.23 19.02 0.50
CA LEU A 65 -7.09 18.12 0.66
C LEU A 65 -7.14 17.40 2.01
N LYS A 66 -7.37 18.14 3.08
CA LYS A 66 -7.64 17.58 4.40
C LYS A 66 -8.85 16.64 4.38
N ASP A 67 -9.93 17.09 3.72
CA ASP A 67 -11.16 16.29 3.61
C ASP A 67 -10.92 14.97 2.91
N PHE A 68 -10.08 14.94 1.87
CA PHE A 68 -9.70 13.70 1.19
C PHE A 68 -8.93 12.74 2.10
N ILE A 69 -7.92 13.23 2.84
CA ILE A 69 -7.15 12.38 3.76
C ILE A 69 -8.06 11.76 4.82
N ILE A 70 -8.96 12.55 5.41
CA ILE A 70 -9.91 12.04 6.39
C ILE A 70 -10.84 10.99 5.75
N ALA A 71 -11.36 11.25 4.54
CA ALA A 71 -12.23 10.30 3.85
C ALA A 71 -11.51 8.98 3.52
N LYS A 72 -10.25 9.05 3.05
CA LYS A 72 -9.39 7.88 2.80
C LYS A 72 -9.27 7.01 4.05
N HIS A 73 -8.91 7.62 5.17
CA HIS A 73 -8.69 6.88 6.41
C HIS A 73 -9.99 6.38 7.07
N CYS A 74 -11.08 7.15 7.05
CA CYS A 74 -12.39 6.67 7.51
C CYS A 74 -12.87 5.47 6.69
N THR A 75 -12.72 5.51 5.36
CA THR A 75 -13.09 4.39 4.50
C THR A 75 -12.24 3.14 4.77
N ASN A 76 -10.92 3.31 4.94
CA ASN A 76 -10.04 2.22 5.32
C ASN A 76 -10.45 1.61 6.67
N LEU A 77 -10.75 2.47 7.65
CA LEU A 77 -11.21 2.04 8.97
C LEU A 77 -12.55 1.28 8.90
N LEU A 78 -13.49 1.74 8.07
CA LEU A 78 -14.78 1.04 7.87
C LEU A 78 -14.59 -0.36 7.30
N ILE A 79 -13.71 -0.54 6.32
CA ILE A 79 -13.41 -1.86 5.73
C ILE A 79 -12.78 -2.79 6.78
N LYS A 80 -11.73 -2.33 7.47
CA LYS A 80 -11.05 -3.12 8.52
C LYS A 80 -11.97 -3.41 9.70
N GLY A 81 -12.67 -2.39 10.18
CA GLY A 81 -13.57 -2.48 11.33
C GLY A 81 -14.77 -3.39 11.08
N ALA A 82 -15.28 -3.45 9.85
CA ALA A 82 -16.35 -4.38 9.49
C ALA A 82 -15.88 -5.85 9.65
N ALA A 83 -14.67 -6.16 9.25
CA ALA A 83 -14.08 -7.48 9.44
C ALA A 83 -13.85 -7.80 10.93
N HIS A 84 -13.40 -6.80 11.69
CA HIS A 84 -13.23 -6.95 13.14
C HIS A 84 -14.55 -7.22 13.86
N LYS A 85 -15.60 -6.46 13.54
CA LYS A 85 -16.95 -6.68 14.11
C LYS A 85 -17.48 -8.09 13.83
N LYS A 86 -17.04 -8.71 12.74
CA LYS A 86 -17.35 -10.11 12.41
C LYS A 86 -16.35 -11.14 12.97
N ALA A 87 -15.40 -10.71 13.81
CA ALA A 87 -14.32 -11.51 14.34
C ALA A 87 -13.52 -12.29 13.26
N ARG A 88 -13.27 -11.63 12.12
CA ARG A 88 -12.58 -12.20 10.94
C ARG A 88 -11.50 -11.27 10.38
N TYR A 89 -11.06 -10.29 11.17
CA TYR A 89 -10.00 -9.40 10.76
C TYR A 89 -8.64 -10.07 10.91
N ASN A 90 -7.95 -10.22 9.81
CA ASN A 90 -6.58 -10.70 9.73
C ASN A 90 -5.75 -9.75 8.89
N ILE A 91 -4.46 -9.71 9.13
CA ILE A 91 -3.50 -8.98 8.33
C ILE A 91 -2.51 -9.93 7.68
N LEU A 92 -1.98 -9.55 6.54
CA LEU A 92 -0.89 -10.27 5.91
C LEU A 92 0.39 -10.04 6.72
N SER A 93 1.08 -11.11 7.04
CA SER A 93 2.22 -11.13 7.92
C SER A 93 3.15 -12.29 7.57
N TYR A 94 4.11 -12.61 8.43
CA TYR A 94 5.07 -13.67 8.21
C TYR A 94 5.48 -14.38 9.50
N THR A 95 5.86 -15.66 9.38
CA THR A 95 6.44 -16.49 10.43
C THR A 95 7.93 -16.66 10.21
N GLU A 96 8.67 -17.19 11.19
CA GLU A 96 10.08 -17.51 11.06
C GLU A 96 10.38 -18.35 9.80
N ASP A 97 9.61 -19.42 9.58
CA ASP A 97 9.77 -20.28 8.42
C ASP A 97 9.48 -19.56 7.08
N SER A 98 8.45 -18.71 7.04
CA SER A 98 8.07 -17.99 5.85
C SER A 98 9.10 -16.91 5.47
N VAL A 99 9.64 -16.19 6.47
CA VAL A 99 10.76 -15.24 6.27
C VAL A 99 11.97 -15.98 5.71
N TYR A 100 12.34 -17.10 6.33
CA TYR A 100 13.48 -17.89 5.84
C TYR A 100 13.32 -18.30 4.36
N ARG A 101 12.14 -18.79 3.99
CA ARG A 101 11.85 -19.19 2.60
C ARG A 101 11.93 -18.01 1.65
N GLY A 102 11.30 -16.89 2.00
CA GLY A 102 11.29 -15.68 1.20
C GLY A 102 12.70 -15.12 1.00
N LEU A 103 13.43 -14.87 2.07
CA LEU A 103 14.79 -14.33 2.02
C LEU A 103 15.74 -15.27 1.27
N ARG A 104 15.64 -16.59 1.50
CA ARG A 104 16.45 -17.56 0.77
C ARG A 104 16.20 -17.53 -0.74
N GLN A 105 14.94 -17.40 -1.15
CA GLN A 105 14.60 -17.33 -2.57
C GLN A 105 15.12 -16.03 -3.21
N ILE A 106 14.90 -14.88 -2.53
CA ILE A 106 15.41 -13.59 -3.01
C ILE A 106 16.94 -13.65 -3.13
N TYR A 107 17.63 -14.22 -2.15
CA TYR A 107 19.07 -14.36 -2.18
C TYR A 107 19.57 -15.19 -3.37
N LEU A 108 18.96 -16.33 -3.63
CA LEU A 108 19.33 -17.18 -4.78
C LEU A 108 19.12 -16.46 -6.13
N ASP A 109 18.06 -15.68 -6.25
CA ASP A 109 17.80 -14.90 -7.46
C ASP A 109 18.78 -13.72 -7.58
N ALA A 110 19.10 -13.06 -6.46
CA ALA A 110 20.12 -12.00 -6.42
C ALA A 110 21.49 -12.52 -6.83
N LEU A 111 21.92 -13.70 -6.34
CA LEU A 111 23.20 -14.30 -6.74
C LEU A 111 23.24 -14.58 -8.24
N LYS A 112 22.14 -15.02 -8.85
CA LYS A 112 22.10 -15.24 -10.31
C LYS A 112 22.24 -13.93 -11.08
N ASP A 113 21.66 -12.85 -10.60
CA ASP A 113 21.79 -11.53 -11.21
C ASP A 113 23.18 -10.95 -11.03
N GLU A 114 23.76 -11.05 -9.80
CA GLU A 114 25.13 -10.62 -9.53
C GLU A 114 26.18 -11.39 -10.34
N ALA A 115 25.96 -12.70 -10.58
CA ALA A 115 26.86 -13.51 -11.41
C ALA A 115 26.93 -13.03 -12.89
N ARG A 116 25.95 -12.25 -13.33
CA ARG A 116 25.89 -11.69 -14.69
C ARG A 116 26.54 -10.31 -14.80
N LYS A 117 26.88 -9.69 -13.68
CA LYS A 117 27.49 -8.36 -13.63
C LYS A 117 29.01 -8.44 -13.74
N GLU A 118 29.62 -7.40 -14.28
CA GLU A 118 31.07 -7.23 -14.19
C GLU A 118 31.50 -7.01 -12.72
N ASP A 119 32.70 -7.41 -12.33
CA ASP A 119 33.15 -7.36 -10.93
C ASP A 119 33.06 -5.97 -10.29
N LYS A 120 33.25 -4.92 -11.08
CA LYS A 120 33.12 -3.52 -10.65
C LYS A 120 31.69 -3.10 -10.30
N ASP A 121 30.70 -3.82 -10.84
CA ASP A 121 29.27 -3.51 -10.70
C ASP A 121 28.58 -4.41 -9.68
N LYS A 122 29.31 -5.38 -9.09
CA LYS A 122 28.79 -6.28 -8.07
C LYS A 122 28.58 -5.58 -6.74
N LEU A 123 27.46 -5.90 -6.10
CA LEU A 123 27.19 -5.40 -4.76
C LEU A 123 28.05 -6.14 -3.72
N PRO A 124 28.64 -5.42 -2.73
CA PRO A 124 29.22 -6.05 -1.56
C PRO A 124 28.19 -6.92 -0.83
N VAL A 125 28.64 -8.05 -0.28
CA VAL A 125 27.76 -9.04 0.35
C VAL A 125 26.88 -8.43 1.45
N ASN A 126 27.45 -7.57 2.30
CA ASN A 126 26.71 -6.88 3.35
C ASN A 126 25.60 -5.97 2.81
N LYS A 127 25.82 -5.25 1.71
CA LYS A 127 24.77 -4.45 1.05
C LYS A 127 23.72 -5.33 0.42
N LEU A 128 24.12 -6.45 -0.17
CA LEU A 128 23.19 -7.44 -0.71
C LEU A 128 22.23 -7.94 0.39
N ILE A 129 22.76 -8.30 1.55
CA ILE A 129 21.98 -8.79 2.69
C ILE A 129 20.96 -7.75 3.18
N GLN A 130 21.39 -6.50 3.38
CA GLN A 130 20.49 -5.41 3.77
C GLN A 130 19.38 -5.21 2.76
N MET A 131 19.70 -5.27 1.47
CA MET A 131 18.73 -5.16 0.40
C MET A 131 17.70 -6.28 0.43
N LEU A 132 18.10 -7.53 0.69
CA LEU A 132 17.18 -8.68 0.72
C LEU A 132 16.09 -8.50 1.78
N PHE A 133 16.48 -8.01 2.94
CA PHE A 133 15.57 -7.74 4.03
C PHE A 133 14.58 -6.62 3.69
N ILE A 134 15.09 -5.50 3.19
CA ILE A 134 14.28 -4.38 2.75
C ILE A 134 13.27 -4.84 1.69
N LEU A 135 13.70 -5.64 0.72
CA LEU A 135 12.79 -6.18 -0.31
C LEU A 135 11.69 -7.06 0.26
N PHE A 136 12.00 -7.95 1.19
CA PHE A 136 11.02 -8.84 1.79
C PHE A 136 9.94 -8.05 2.54
N THR A 137 10.36 -7.06 3.37
CA THR A 137 9.42 -6.21 4.10
C THR A 137 8.60 -5.33 3.17
N HIS A 138 9.20 -4.73 2.15
CA HIS A 138 8.47 -3.94 1.15
C HIS A 138 7.40 -4.77 0.44
N PHE A 139 7.69 -6.02 0.04
CA PHE A 139 6.65 -6.89 -0.55
C PHE A 139 5.50 -7.18 0.40
N ASN A 140 5.79 -7.40 1.69
CA ASN A 140 4.74 -7.56 2.69
C ASN A 140 3.86 -6.31 2.80
N ASP A 141 4.48 -5.15 2.87
CA ASP A 141 3.79 -3.86 3.01
C ASP A 141 2.99 -3.53 1.75
N ASP A 142 3.58 -3.68 0.57
CA ASP A 142 2.92 -3.42 -0.70
C ASP A 142 1.71 -4.35 -0.93
N LEU A 143 1.82 -5.62 -0.57
CA LEU A 143 0.70 -6.58 -0.64
C LEU A 143 -0.40 -6.29 0.39
N ASN A 144 -0.03 -5.66 1.51
CA ASN A 144 -1.00 -5.13 2.47
C ASN A 144 -1.60 -3.81 2.01
N GLU A 145 -0.93 -3.01 1.19
CA GLU A 145 -1.35 -1.66 0.86
C GLU A 145 -2.03 -1.56 -0.51
N VAL A 146 -1.41 -2.11 -1.55
CA VAL A 146 -1.84 -1.89 -2.94
C VAL A 146 -3.29 -2.30 -3.21
N PRO A 147 -3.78 -3.50 -2.79
CA PRO A 147 -5.18 -3.88 -2.98
C PRO A 147 -6.15 -2.97 -2.22
N TRP A 148 -5.80 -2.62 -0.99
CA TRP A 148 -6.62 -1.75 -0.14
C TRP A 148 -6.66 -0.32 -0.66
N ASN A 149 -5.52 0.22 -1.12
CA ASN A 149 -5.43 1.53 -1.72
C ASN A 149 -6.36 1.64 -2.94
N ALA A 150 -6.37 0.64 -3.81
CA ALA A 150 -7.27 0.58 -4.96
C ALA A 150 -8.75 0.65 -4.54
N MET A 151 -9.17 -0.19 -3.58
CA MET A 151 -10.55 -0.25 -3.09
C MET A 151 -10.97 1.03 -2.36
N VAL A 152 -10.11 1.54 -1.47
CA VAL A 152 -10.40 2.76 -0.70
C VAL A 152 -10.56 3.94 -1.64
N ASN A 153 -9.65 4.10 -2.61
CA ASN A 153 -9.75 5.20 -3.57
C ASN A 153 -11.00 5.08 -4.46
N ALA A 154 -11.36 3.89 -4.94
CA ALA A 154 -12.60 3.69 -5.69
C ALA A 154 -13.84 4.04 -4.86
N SER A 155 -13.92 3.55 -3.63
CA SER A 155 -15.03 3.85 -2.71
C SER A 155 -15.15 5.35 -2.41
N VAL A 156 -14.05 6.02 -2.07
CA VAL A 156 -14.04 7.47 -1.80
C VAL A 156 -14.48 8.27 -3.03
N TYR A 157 -14.01 7.90 -4.21
CA TYR A 157 -14.37 8.57 -5.46
C TYR A 157 -15.88 8.57 -5.71
N HIS A 158 -16.51 7.41 -5.58
CA HIS A 158 -17.96 7.28 -5.84
C HIS A 158 -18.81 7.95 -4.75
N ARG A 159 -18.39 7.84 -3.50
CA ARG A 159 -19.14 8.39 -2.35
C ARG A 159 -18.95 9.90 -2.13
N MET A 160 -17.83 10.48 -2.56
CA MET A 160 -17.44 11.85 -2.22
C MET A 160 -17.20 12.74 -3.45
N PRO A 161 -18.25 13.05 -4.25
CA PRO A 161 -18.07 13.79 -5.52
C PRO A 161 -17.32 15.12 -5.39
N LYS A 162 -17.47 15.81 -4.24
CA LYS A 162 -16.86 17.12 -4.01
C LYS A 162 -15.34 17.09 -3.87
N ILE A 163 -14.76 15.94 -3.51
CA ILE A 163 -13.31 15.81 -3.31
C ILE A 163 -12.61 15.05 -4.44
N ARG A 164 -13.32 14.60 -5.47
CA ARG A 164 -12.77 13.81 -6.59
C ARG A 164 -11.52 14.41 -7.21
N LYS A 165 -11.52 15.73 -7.43
CA LYS A 165 -10.38 16.45 -8.03
C LYS A 165 -9.13 16.39 -7.17
N THR A 166 -9.32 16.61 -5.88
CA THR A 166 -8.24 16.55 -4.89
C THR A 166 -7.73 15.12 -4.75
N GLN A 167 -8.63 14.15 -4.76
CA GLN A 167 -8.29 12.75 -4.76
C GLN A 167 -7.43 12.38 -5.97
N LEU A 168 -7.85 12.77 -7.18
CA LEU A 168 -7.10 12.51 -8.41
C LEU A 168 -5.68 13.09 -8.33
N TYR A 169 -5.55 14.32 -7.85
CA TYR A 169 -4.24 14.94 -7.62
C TYR A 169 -3.35 14.11 -6.69
N HIS A 170 -3.93 13.61 -5.58
CA HIS A 170 -3.20 12.80 -4.62
C HIS A 170 -2.74 11.47 -5.21
N VAL A 171 -3.65 10.76 -5.85
CA VAL A 171 -3.36 9.47 -6.50
C VAL A 171 -2.24 9.63 -7.54
N MET A 172 -2.29 10.70 -8.33
CA MET A 172 -1.24 10.99 -9.30
C MET A 172 0.11 11.31 -8.67
N LYS A 173 0.09 12.09 -7.57
CA LYS A 173 1.31 12.43 -6.84
C LYS A 173 1.93 11.20 -6.18
N GLU A 174 1.11 10.35 -5.59
CA GLU A 174 1.49 9.07 -5.00
C GLU A 174 2.14 8.17 -6.07
N SER A 175 1.45 7.92 -7.18
CA SER A 175 1.98 7.15 -8.30
C SER A 175 3.31 7.70 -8.83
N LYS A 176 3.45 9.04 -8.91
CA LYS A 176 4.71 9.66 -9.33
C LYS A 176 5.83 9.42 -8.33
N ASN A 177 5.56 9.58 -7.04
CA ASN A 177 6.58 9.35 -6.00
C ASN A 177 7.03 7.89 -5.98
N ASP A 178 6.09 6.97 -6.02
CA ASP A 178 6.36 5.53 -6.10
C ASP A 178 7.26 5.19 -7.31
N MET A 179 7.04 5.87 -8.43
CA MET A 179 7.87 5.69 -9.62
C MET A 179 9.27 6.29 -9.48
N ASP A 180 9.39 7.48 -8.88
CA ASP A 180 10.68 8.14 -8.69
C ASP A 180 11.57 7.31 -7.75
N GLU A 181 11.04 6.84 -6.61
CA GLU A 181 11.74 5.92 -5.69
C GLU A 181 12.17 4.62 -6.36
N MET A 182 11.31 4.13 -7.20
CA MET A 182 11.55 2.88 -7.91
C MET A 182 12.66 3.01 -8.96
N MET A 183 12.82 4.14 -9.62
CA MET A 183 13.92 4.37 -10.57
C MET A 183 15.29 4.29 -9.89
N GLU A 184 15.38 4.73 -8.64
CA GLU A 184 16.62 4.64 -7.86
C GLU A 184 17.00 3.19 -7.52
N GLN A 185 16.01 2.30 -7.48
CA GLN A 185 16.18 0.89 -7.10
C GLN A 185 16.44 -0.04 -8.31
N GLU A 186 16.29 0.42 -9.56
CA GLU A 186 16.34 -0.43 -10.77
C GLU A 186 17.63 -1.25 -10.89
N ASN A 187 18.76 -0.71 -10.47
CA ASN A 187 20.05 -1.38 -10.55
C ASN A 187 20.45 -2.12 -9.27
N ILE A 188 19.70 -1.96 -8.21
CA ILE A 188 20.02 -2.51 -6.87
C ILE A 188 19.17 -3.77 -6.62
N VAL A 189 17.90 -3.72 -6.96
CA VAL A 189 16.93 -4.81 -6.72
C VAL A 189 17.08 -5.91 -7.77
N PRO A 190 17.08 -7.21 -7.38
CA PRO A 190 17.09 -8.29 -8.35
C PRO A 190 15.93 -8.14 -9.33
N ARG A 191 16.24 -8.31 -10.63
CA ARG A 191 15.34 -7.97 -11.75
C ARG A 191 13.94 -8.57 -11.62
N ARG A 192 13.84 -9.81 -11.16
CA ARG A 192 12.54 -10.47 -10.96
C ARG A 192 11.66 -9.68 -10.01
N TYR A 193 12.17 -9.28 -8.86
CA TYR A 193 11.40 -8.60 -7.81
C TYR A 193 11.08 -7.17 -8.20
N PHE A 194 12.03 -6.51 -8.86
CA PHE A 194 11.77 -5.21 -9.47
C PHE A 194 10.58 -5.28 -10.43
N VAL A 195 10.58 -6.22 -11.37
CA VAL A 195 9.53 -6.36 -12.38
C VAL A 195 8.18 -6.71 -11.76
N LEU A 196 8.13 -7.60 -10.76
CA LEU A 196 6.90 -8.02 -10.10
C LEU A 196 6.29 -6.88 -9.26
N ASN A 197 7.11 -6.20 -8.47
CA ASN A 197 6.68 -5.07 -7.66
C ASN A 197 6.12 -3.96 -8.54
N LYS A 198 6.86 -3.55 -9.58
CA LYS A 198 6.40 -2.55 -10.55
C LYS A 198 5.12 -2.95 -11.27
N GLY A 199 4.99 -4.23 -11.64
CA GLY A 199 3.78 -4.75 -12.24
C GLY A 199 2.56 -4.58 -11.35
N MET A 200 2.73 -4.77 -10.04
CA MET A 200 1.66 -4.60 -9.06
C MET A 200 1.21 -3.13 -8.94
N PHE A 201 2.15 -2.20 -8.87
CA PHE A 201 1.83 -0.76 -8.85
C PHE A 201 1.22 -0.29 -10.17
N TYR A 202 1.73 -0.78 -11.30
CA TYR A 202 1.13 -0.53 -12.60
C TYR A 202 -0.34 -1.00 -12.64
N ALA A 203 -0.63 -2.20 -12.18
CA ALA A 203 -2.00 -2.73 -12.14
C ALA A 203 -2.93 -1.88 -11.28
N ARG A 204 -2.47 -1.42 -10.10
CA ARG A 204 -3.20 -0.46 -9.25
C ARG A 204 -3.50 0.83 -10.01
N ASP A 205 -2.50 1.43 -10.61
CA ASP A 205 -2.62 2.72 -11.29
C ASP A 205 -3.55 2.64 -12.51
N MET A 206 -3.45 1.57 -13.28
CA MET A 206 -4.35 1.32 -14.42
C MET A 206 -5.80 1.06 -13.99
N PHE A 207 -6.00 0.33 -12.88
CA PHE A 207 -7.32 0.16 -12.30
C PHE A 207 -7.91 1.51 -11.84
N LEU A 208 -7.12 2.32 -11.14
CA LEU A 208 -7.55 3.64 -10.70
C LEU A 208 -7.81 4.58 -11.88
N ALA A 209 -7.02 4.53 -12.94
CA ALA A 209 -7.24 5.33 -14.14
C ALA A 209 -8.56 4.99 -14.85
N LYS A 210 -9.03 3.73 -14.76
CA LYS A 210 -10.35 3.33 -15.26
C LYS A 210 -11.49 3.78 -14.33
N THR A 211 -11.27 3.63 -13.02
CA THR A 211 -12.30 3.86 -11.99
C THR A 211 -12.49 5.35 -11.68
N LEU A 212 -11.43 6.14 -11.84
CA LEU A 212 -11.39 7.58 -11.62
C LEU A 212 -11.33 8.30 -12.98
N PRO A 213 -12.45 8.41 -13.74
CA PRO A 213 -12.41 9.00 -15.06
C PRO A 213 -11.94 10.46 -14.98
N ALA A 214 -10.74 10.69 -15.50
CA ALA A 214 -10.08 12.00 -15.47
C ALA A 214 -10.82 13.05 -16.32
N ASP A 215 -11.59 12.62 -17.32
CA ASP A 215 -12.21 13.46 -18.34
C ASP A 215 -13.18 14.51 -17.75
N GLU A 216 -13.85 14.16 -16.64
CA GLU A 216 -14.77 15.07 -15.94
C GLU A 216 -14.05 16.06 -15.01
N LEU A 217 -12.78 15.81 -14.69
CA LEU A 217 -12.08 16.46 -13.59
C LEU A 217 -11.11 17.57 -14.03
N MET A 218 -10.66 17.52 -15.28
CA MET A 218 -9.55 18.35 -15.78
C MET A 218 -9.84 19.86 -15.95
N PRO A 219 -11.05 20.34 -16.29
CA PRO A 219 -11.27 21.78 -16.52
C PRO A 219 -11.12 22.64 -15.28
N VAL A 220 -10.99 22.08 -14.09
CA VAL A 220 -11.20 22.80 -12.82
C VAL A 220 -10.02 22.71 -11.84
N LEU A 221 -8.93 22.00 -12.19
CA LEU A 221 -7.74 21.97 -11.36
C LEU A 221 -6.97 23.30 -11.47
N ASN A 222 -7.42 24.28 -10.68
CA ASN A 222 -6.75 25.58 -10.56
C ASN A 222 -5.52 25.51 -9.64
N ILE A 223 -4.80 24.39 -9.68
CA ILE A 223 -3.55 24.18 -8.94
C ILE A 223 -2.42 24.57 -9.89
N PRO A 224 -1.57 25.56 -9.54
CA PRO A 224 -0.53 26.09 -10.44
C PRO A 224 0.40 25.02 -11.00
N GLN A 225 0.68 23.97 -10.21
CA GLN A 225 1.53 22.85 -10.61
C GLN A 225 0.84 21.91 -11.62
N MET A 226 -0.49 21.91 -11.70
CA MET A 226 -1.28 21.05 -12.59
C MET A 226 -1.82 21.78 -13.82
N LYS A 227 -1.63 23.09 -13.93
CA LYS A 227 -1.99 23.84 -15.15
C LYS A 227 -1.27 23.35 -16.42
N LYS A 228 -0.25 22.51 -16.25
CA LYS A 228 0.54 21.93 -17.34
C LYS A 228 0.07 20.54 -17.77
N PHE A 229 -0.87 19.93 -17.06
CA PHE A 229 -1.30 18.56 -17.36
C PHE A 229 -2.74 18.56 -17.85
N ASN A 230 -2.96 18.14 -19.08
CA ASN A 230 -4.28 17.77 -19.59
C ASN A 230 -4.55 16.26 -19.31
N HIS A 231 -5.80 15.80 -19.52
CA HIS A 231 -6.17 14.42 -19.22
C HIS A 231 -5.40 13.38 -20.04
N LEU A 232 -4.97 13.73 -21.27
CA LEU A 232 -4.13 12.88 -22.10
C LEU A 232 -2.75 12.73 -21.47
N GLU A 233 -2.17 13.82 -20.95
CA GLU A 233 -0.88 13.80 -20.25
C GLU A 233 -0.93 13.01 -18.95
N VAL A 234 -2.07 13.01 -18.23
CA VAL A 234 -2.26 12.17 -17.04
C VAL A 234 -2.33 10.70 -17.42
N LYS A 235 -3.15 10.37 -18.41
CA LYS A 235 -3.24 9.01 -18.95
C LYS A 235 -1.90 8.58 -19.55
N GLU A 236 -1.24 9.48 -20.26
CA GLU A 236 0.07 9.29 -20.83
C GLU A 236 1.15 9.16 -19.74
N MET A 237 1.12 9.95 -18.70
CA MET A 237 2.03 9.85 -17.55
C MET A 237 1.86 8.54 -16.80
N LEU A 238 0.64 8.05 -16.62
CA LEU A 238 0.36 6.75 -16.02
C LEU A 238 0.67 5.58 -16.98
N THR A 239 0.65 5.79 -18.30
CA THR A 239 0.81 4.73 -19.29
C THR A 239 2.15 4.72 -20.02
N THR A 240 2.72 5.86 -20.39
CA THR A 240 3.93 5.95 -21.24
C THR A 240 5.23 5.82 -20.47
N ARG A 241 5.27 6.17 -19.20
CA ARG A 241 6.44 5.92 -18.38
C ARG A 241 6.79 4.45 -18.27
N TRP A 242 5.80 3.57 -18.48
CA TRP A 242 5.96 2.11 -18.48
C TRP A 242 6.50 1.54 -19.79
N THR A 243 6.91 2.36 -20.75
CA THR A 243 7.41 1.91 -22.07
C THR A 243 8.92 1.72 -22.18
N HIS A 244 9.68 2.08 -21.13
CA HIS A 244 11.12 1.80 -21.08
C HIS A 244 11.41 0.30 -20.99
N THR A 245 12.55 -0.19 -21.45
CA THR A 245 12.83 -1.63 -21.65
C THR A 245 12.71 -2.51 -20.39
N ALA A 246 13.14 -2.02 -19.22
CA ALA A 246 12.87 -2.71 -17.95
C ALA A 246 11.39 -2.61 -17.55
N TRP A 247 10.77 -1.50 -17.83
CA TRP A 247 9.39 -1.16 -17.59
C TRP A 247 8.43 -1.93 -18.52
N TYR A 248 8.84 -2.29 -19.73
CA TYR A 248 8.03 -3.11 -20.60
C TYR A 248 7.73 -4.48 -20.00
N GLN A 249 8.72 -5.12 -19.33
CA GLN A 249 8.48 -6.38 -18.63
C GLN A 249 7.52 -6.20 -17.45
N SER A 250 7.70 -5.13 -16.68
CA SER A 250 6.77 -4.78 -15.59
C SER A 250 5.36 -4.55 -16.11
N LYS A 251 5.21 -3.92 -17.28
CA LYS A 251 3.91 -3.74 -17.92
C LYS A 251 3.28 -5.07 -18.31
N VAL A 252 4.02 -5.99 -18.90
CA VAL A 252 3.50 -7.32 -19.29
C VAL A 252 2.98 -8.09 -18.07
N PHE A 253 3.74 -8.12 -16.97
CA PHE A 253 3.29 -8.72 -15.73
C PHE A 253 2.15 -7.91 -15.09
N GLY A 254 2.22 -6.60 -15.18
CA GLY A 254 1.21 -5.70 -14.68
C GLY A 254 -0.13 -5.79 -15.41
N ASP A 255 -0.14 -6.03 -16.73
CA ASP A 255 -1.36 -6.29 -17.48
C ASP A 255 -2.06 -7.57 -16.96
N SER A 256 -1.29 -8.64 -16.68
CA SER A 256 -1.85 -9.86 -16.06
C SER A 256 -2.33 -9.62 -14.63
N MET A 257 -1.62 -8.80 -13.84
CA MET A 257 -2.06 -8.41 -12.50
C MET A 257 -3.30 -7.51 -12.56
N LEU A 258 -3.41 -6.62 -13.55
CA LEU A 258 -4.61 -5.82 -13.78
C LEU A 258 -5.83 -6.69 -14.07
N GLU A 259 -5.68 -7.76 -14.85
CA GLU A 259 -6.77 -8.73 -15.04
C GLU A 259 -7.21 -9.39 -13.72
N ILE A 260 -6.26 -9.65 -12.82
CA ILE A 260 -6.58 -10.15 -11.48
C ILE A 260 -7.35 -9.09 -10.68
N VAL A 261 -6.88 -7.84 -10.69
CA VAL A 261 -7.55 -6.71 -10.00
C VAL A 261 -8.95 -6.50 -10.58
N ASP A 262 -9.10 -6.42 -11.89
CA ASP A 262 -10.38 -6.25 -12.57
C ASP A 262 -11.36 -7.39 -12.27
N ARG A 263 -10.89 -8.62 -12.15
CA ARG A 263 -11.73 -9.77 -11.78
C ARG A 263 -12.32 -9.64 -10.37
N HIS A 264 -11.57 -9.11 -9.43
CA HIS A 264 -12.02 -8.93 -8.05
C HIS A 264 -12.78 -7.63 -7.84
N LEU A 265 -12.33 -6.53 -8.41
CA LEU A 265 -12.85 -5.19 -8.12
C LEU A 265 -13.69 -4.59 -9.24
N GLY A 266 -13.55 -5.06 -10.48
CA GLY A 266 -14.23 -4.49 -11.64
C GLY A 266 -15.75 -4.68 -11.65
N GLN A 267 -16.29 -5.61 -10.84
CA GLN A 267 -17.72 -5.89 -10.73
C GLN A 267 -18.36 -5.26 -9.49
N VAL A 268 -17.59 -4.55 -8.68
CA VAL A 268 -18.12 -3.88 -7.48
C VAL A 268 -19.02 -2.72 -7.88
N ASP A 269 -20.25 -2.72 -7.41
CA ASP A 269 -21.10 -1.54 -7.48
C ASP A 269 -20.72 -0.55 -6.38
N TRP A 270 -19.84 0.36 -6.72
CA TRP A 270 -19.36 1.40 -5.80
C TRP A 270 -20.44 2.41 -5.37
N ASN A 271 -21.61 2.40 -6.00
CA ASN A 271 -22.74 3.26 -5.67
C ASN A 271 -23.69 2.61 -4.65
N THR A 272 -23.50 1.34 -4.33
CA THR A 272 -24.29 0.66 -3.31
C THR A 272 -24.22 1.42 -1.98
N PRO A 273 -25.36 1.69 -1.32
CA PRO A 273 -25.37 2.31 0.00
C PRO A 273 -24.51 1.50 0.98
N PRO A 274 -23.56 2.12 1.65
CA PRO A 274 -22.60 1.40 2.47
C PRO A 274 -23.29 0.85 3.73
N THR A 275 -23.20 -0.45 3.90
CA THR A 275 -23.57 -1.16 5.11
C THR A 275 -22.33 -1.82 5.71
N LEU A 276 -22.43 -2.29 6.95
CA LEU A 276 -21.36 -3.06 7.56
C LEU A 276 -21.04 -4.32 6.74
N ASP A 277 -22.08 -4.97 6.18
CA ASP A 277 -21.90 -6.16 5.33
C ASP A 277 -21.18 -5.83 4.03
N HIS A 278 -21.53 -4.71 3.38
CA HIS A 278 -20.83 -4.24 2.18
C HIS A 278 -19.32 -3.98 2.45
N TYR A 279 -18.99 -3.32 3.56
CA TYR A 279 -17.59 -3.12 3.93
C TYR A 279 -16.86 -4.42 4.26
N TYR A 280 -17.55 -5.39 4.84
CA TYR A 280 -16.99 -6.70 5.06
C TYR A 280 -16.74 -7.48 3.75
N GLU A 281 -17.65 -7.36 2.78
CA GLU A 281 -17.47 -7.92 1.43
C GLU A 281 -16.23 -7.30 0.76
N LEU A 282 -16.05 -5.98 0.83
CA LEU A 282 -14.84 -5.30 0.35
C LEU A 282 -13.58 -5.83 1.05
N TYR A 283 -13.64 -6.05 2.37
CA TYR A 283 -12.53 -6.67 3.09
C TYR A 283 -12.19 -8.05 2.53
N GLN A 284 -13.19 -8.91 2.34
CA GLN A 284 -12.97 -10.25 1.78
C GLN A 284 -12.40 -10.20 0.36
N MET A 285 -12.87 -9.27 -0.46
CA MET A 285 -12.32 -9.05 -1.80
C MET A 285 -10.84 -8.65 -1.75
N GLY A 286 -10.46 -7.77 -0.83
CA GLY A 286 -9.07 -7.38 -0.61
C GLY A 286 -8.18 -8.55 -0.23
N VAL A 287 -8.60 -9.38 0.73
CA VAL A 287 -7.89 -10.61 1.12
C VAL A 287 -7.73 -11.56 -0.08
N ASN A 288 -8.81 -11.78 -0.84
CA ASN A 288 -8.78 -12.65 -2.01
C ASN A 288 -7.88 -12.10 -3.12
N LEU A 289 -7.90 -10.80 -3.34
CA LEU A 289 -7.03 -10.11 -4.30
C LEU A 289 -5.55 -10.26 -3.90
N SER A 290 -5.20 -9.99 -2.64
CA SER A 290 -3.84 -10.17 -2.13
C SER A 290 -3.38 -11.62 -2.29
N ASN A 291 -4.20 -12.60 -1.93
CA ASN A 291 -3.89 -14.03 -2.11
C ASN A 291 -3.66 -14.41 -3.58
N HIS A 292 -4.44 -13.83 -4.49
CA HIS A 292 -4.30 -14.09 -5.91
C HIS A 292 -2.99 -13.49 -6.46
N LEU A 293 -2.65 -12.26 -6.06
CA LEU A 293 -1.37 -11.62 -6.41
C LEU A 293 -0.18 -12.39 -5.85
N ILE A 294 -0.21 -12.78 -4.58
CA ILE A 294 0.80 -13.63 -3.92
C ILE A 294 1.01 -14.92 -4.71
N SER A 295 -0.10 -15.55 -5.10
CA SER A 295 -0.10 -16.78 -5.90
C SER A 295 0.52 -16.59 -7.28
N TYR A 296 0.14 -15.52 -7.96
CA TYR A 296 0.66 -15.16 -9.29
C TYR A 296 2.17 -14.88 -9.24
N MET A 297 2.63 -14.20 -8.21
CA MET A 297 4.05 -13.91 -8.00
C MET A 297 4.88 -15.10 -7.48
N THR A 298 4.23 -16.25 -7.22
CA THR A 298 4.86 -17.46 -6.66
C THR A 298 5.45 -17.26 -5.25
N MET A 299 4.75 -16.47 -4.42
CA MET A 299 5.16 -16.10 -3.05
C MET A 299 4.27 -16.72 -1.96
N LYS A 300 3.52 -17.80 -2.25
CA LYS A 300 2.54 -18.41 -1.33
C LYS A 300 3.10 -18.77 0.03
N ASP A 301 4.36 -19.21 0.06
CA ASP A 301 5.01 -19.69 1.28
C ASP A 301 5.77 -18.58 2.03
N TRP A 302 5.66 -17.32 1.59
CA TRP A 302 6.37 -16.20 2.19
C TRP A 302 5.55 -15.49 3.25
N PHE A 303 4.22 -15.61 3.17
CA PHE A 303 3.30 -14.82 3.98
C PHE A 303 2.21 -15.69 4.58
N VAL A 304 1.66 -15.22 5.69
CA VAL A 304 0.53 -15.83 6.40
C VAL A 304 -0.47 -14.74 6.78
N TRP A 305 -1.74 -15.13 6.92
CA TRP A 305 -2.75 -14.25 7.50
C TRP A 305 -2.85 -14.52 9.00
N GLU A 306 -2.72 -13.50 9.82
CA GLU A 306 -2.81 -13.62 11.27
C GLU A 306 -3.66 -12.51 11.92
N GLU A 307 -4.23 -12.81 13.09
CA GLU A 307 -4.98 -11.81 13.84
C GLU A 307 -4.05 -10.72 14.40
N PRO A 308 -4.44 -9.43 14.34
CA PRO A 308 -3.59 -8.33 14.79
C PRO A 308 -3.34 -8.26 16.30
N LYS A 309 -4.03 -9.08 17.12
CA LYS A 309 -3.87 -9.14 18.59
C LYS A 309 -2.42 -9.26 19.06
N HIS A 310 -1.55 -9.77 18.22
CA HIS A 310 -0.16 -10.07 18.54
C HIS A 310 0.84 -9.07 17.95
N LEU A 311 0.39 -8.04 17.21
CA LEU A 311 1.29 -7.15 16.47
C LEU A 311 2.29 -6.40 17.32
N LEU A 312 1.92 -5.92 18.50
CA LEU A 312 2.85 -5.19 19.38
C LEU A 312 3.97 -6.10 19.93
N LYS A 313 3.62 -7.34 20.31
CA LYS A 313 4.62 -8.36 20.66
C LYS A 313 5.30 -8.92 19.38
N ALA A 314 4.60 -8.93 18.28
CA ALA A 314 5.08 -9.41 17.00
C ALA A 314 6.20 -8.56 16.40
N HIS A 315 6.24 -7.24 16.61
CA HIS A 315 7.37 -6.43 16.14
C HIS A 315 8.70 -6.84 16.77
N GLU A 316 8.71 -7.08 18.09
CA GLU A 316 9.91 -7.58 18.78
C GLU A 316 10.26 -9.00 18.34
N VAL A 317 9.26 -9.90 18.28
CA VAL A 317 9.43 -11.30 17.87
C VAL A 317 9.82 -11.41 16.39
N LYS A 318 9.26 -10.57 15.51
CA LYS A 318 9.59 -10.58 14.08
C LYS A 318 11.00 -10.11 13.79
N GLY A 319 11.48 -9.08 14.50
CA GLY A 319 12.89 -8.69 14.42
C GLY A 319 13.84 -9.83 14.78
N GLU A 320 13.44 -10.71 15.71
CA GLU A 320 14.22 -11.90 16.04
C GLU A 320 14.12 -13.00 14.97
N TYR A 321 12.95 -13.22 14.39
CA TYR A 321 12.79 -14.17 13.26
C TYR A 321 13.67 -13.78 12.07
N GLU A 322 13.74 -12.50 11.78
CA GLU A 322 14.55 -11.95 10.71
C GLU A 322 16.03 -12.17 10.96
N LYS A 323 16.50 -11.88 12.18
CA LYS A 323 17.89 -12.14 12.58
C LYS A 323 18.24 -13.62 12.48
N GLN A 324 17.35 -14.50 12.95
CA GLN A 324 17.57 -15.94 12.91
C GLN A 324 17.55 -16.48 11.48
N ALA A 325 16.63 -15.99 10.62
CA ALA A 325 16.62 -16.36 9.21
C ALA A 325 17.89 -15.90 8.48
N LEU A 326 18.34 -14.67 8.72
CA LEU A 326 19.60 -14.16 8.16
C LEU A 326 20.81 -14.95 8.69
N LYS A 327 20.88 -15.22 9.98
CA LYS A 327 21.93 -16.04 10.57
C LYS A 327 21.97 -17.45 9.98
N LYS A 328 20.83 -18.06 9.73
CA LYS A 328 20.72 -19.38 9.12
C LYS A 328 21.12 -19.39 7.64
N ILE A 329 20.78 -18.34 6.90
CA ILE A 329 21.12 -18.21 5.47
C ILE A 329 22.62 -17.87 5.29
N PHE A 330 23.16 -17.05 6.16
CA PHE A 330 24.48 -16.44 6.00
C PHE A 330 25.53 -16.89 7.01
N GLY A 331 25.13 -17.63 8.07
CA GLY A 331 26.05 -18.09 9.10
C GLY A 331 27.21 -18.91 8.53
N ASP A 332 26.92 -19.74 7.53
CA ASP A 332 27.93 -20.52 6.81
C ASP A 332 28.83 -19.68 5.88
N LEU A 333 28.40 -18.45 5.52
CA LEU A 333 29.09 -17.59 4.58
C LEU A 333 29.92 -16.49 5.27
N LEU A 334 29.50 -16.03 6.45
CA LEU A 334 30.03 -14.84 7.10
C LEU A 334 30.75 -15.15 8.43
N GLY A 335 30.68 -16.40 8.93
CA GLY A 335 31.27 -16.82 10.20
C GLY A 335 30.55 -16.22 11.41
N ASP A 336 30.98 -16.59 12.62
CA ASP A 336 30.36 -16.22 13.90
C ASP A 336 30.40 -14.71 14.24
N SER A 337 31.13 -13.91 13.46
CA SER A 337 31.28 -12.47 13.68
C SER A 337 30.06 -11.61 13.24
N TRP A 338 29.03 -12.22 12.67
CA TRP A 338 27.85 -11.50 12.14
C TRP A 338 26.78 -11.17 13.19
N GLY A 339 26.94 -11.65 14.41
CA GLY A 339 25.97 -11.45 15.50
C GLY A 339 26.24 -10.25 16.41
N ASP A 340 27.39 -9.54 16.23
CA ASP A 340 27.88 -8.52 17.17
C ASP A 340 27.82 -7.09 16.61
N THR A 341 27.19 -6.85 15.47
CA THR A 341 26.94 -5.51 14.88
C THR A 341 25.45 -5.26 14.79
#